data_aef709915cf91c71a27b0c6af93d7406
#
_entry.id   aef709915cf91c71a27b0c6af93d7406
#
_cell.length_a   1.000
_cell.length_b   1.000
_cell.length_c   1.000
_cell.angle_alpha   90.00
_cell.angle_beta   90.00
_cell.angle_gamma   90.00
#
_symmetry.space_group_name_H-M   'P 1'
#
loop_
_entity.id
_entity.type
_entity.pdbx_description
1 polymer ?
#
loop_
_entity_poly.entity_id
_entity_poly.type
_entity_poly.pdbx_seq_one_letter_code
_entity_poly.pdbx_strand_id
1 'polypeptide(L)'
;MNPKSSGKDLLIDDASLMTNDGGIVGGTEEPEPSSGELFISEYVEGSSNNKYIEIYNPAGQTVDLSGYRLDIAANGKEWSYGDAKYDNSVDLSGKTLASHATMVFKHKQATLYKGEAFEASFVNFNGDDAIGLFKNGSLIDIVGEKGSTNKYGENKTFRRKASVKTPNPVFSLDEWEELAIDEISGLGSHIME
;
A
#
# COMPACT_ATOMS: atom_id res chain seq x y z
N MET A 1 -32.57 -37.88 -49.43
CA MET A 1 -31.31 -37.41 -48.90
C MET A 1 -31.43 -35.93 -48.56
N ASN A 2 -31.35 -35.62 -47.32
CA ASN A 2 -31.57 -34.26 -46.81
C ASN A 2 -30.19 -33.65 -46.42
N PRO A 3 -29.76 -32.50 -46.97
CA PRO A 3 -28.50 -31.95 -46.62
C PRO A 3 -28.57 -31.27 -45.24
N LYS A 4 -27.63 -31.58 -44.38
CA LYS A 4 -27.44 -30.98 -43.06
C LYS A 4 -27.11 -29.50 -43.20
N SER A 5 -27.94 -28.67 -42.57
CA SER A 5 -27.64 -27.27 -42.28
C SER A 5 -26.56 -27.17 -41.19
N SER A 6 -25.40 -26.67 -41.52
CA SER A 6 -24.39 -26.28 -40.53
C SER A 6 -24.77 -24.90 -39.98
N GLY A 7 -25.31 -24.85 -38.77
CA GLY A 7 -25.44 -23.60 -38.04
C GLY A 7 -24.05 -23.06 -37.69
N LYS A 8 -23.73 -21.88 -38.18
CA LYS A 8 -22.64 -21.07 -37.63
C LYS A 8 -23.23 -20.26 -36.50
N ASP A 9 -22.76 -20.50 -35.29
CA ASP A 9 -23.02 -19.64 -34.17
C ASP A 9 -22.35 -18.27 -34.45
N LEU A 10 -23.22 -17.28 -34.60
CA LEU A 10 -22.80 -15.89 -34.72
C LEU A 10 -22.54 -15.37 -33.30
N LEU A 11 -21.29 -15.33 -32.88
CA LEU A 11 -20.88 -14.57 -31.70
C LEU A 11 -20.99 -13.10 -32.06
N ILE A 12 -22.01 -12.41 -31.53
CA ILE A 12 -22.10 -10.95 -31.57
C ILE A 12 -21.26 -10.45 -30.39
N ASP A 13 -20.02 -10.16 -30.67
CA ASP A 13 -19.06 -9.54 -29.75
C ASP A 13 -18.93 -8.08 -30.18
N ASP A 14 -19.89 -7.29 -29.91
CA ASP A 14 -19.93 -5.82 -29.92
C ASP A 14 -21.32 -5.30 -30.32
N ALA A 15 -22.20 -5.09 -29.37
CA ALA A 15 -23.44 -4.39 -29.62
C ALA A 15 -23.25 -2.89 -29.39
N SER A 16 -22.80 -2.16 -30.42
CA SER A 16 -22.86 -0.71 -30.41
C SER A 16 -24.30 -0.26 -30.68
N LEU A 17 -24.93 0.42 -29.72
CA LEU A 17 -26.25 1.02 -29.88
C LEU A 17 -26.08 2.37 -30.61
N MET A 18 -26.60 2.45 -31.84
CA MET A 18 -26.65 3.71 -32.63
C MET A 18 -27.94 4.47 -32.31
N THR A 19 -27.84 5.76 -32.07
CA THR A 19 -29.01 6.65 -31.99
C THR A 19 -29.48 7.03 -33.41
N ASN A 20 -30.77 7.33 -33.56
CA ASN A 20 -31.40 7.67 -34.85
C ASN A 20 -30.82 8.94 -35.54
N ASP A 21 -29.96 9.70 -34.88
CA ASP A 21 -29.29 10.89 -35.39
C ASP A 21 -27.81 10.63 -35.77
N GLY A 22 -27.38 9.38 -35.78
CA GLY A 22 -26.00 9.00 -36.15
C GLY A 22 -24.92 9.37 -35.12
N GLY A 23 -25.31 9.81 -33.94
CA GLY A 23 -24.38 10.05 -32.85
C GLY A 23 -23.99 8.73 -32.14
N ILE A 24 -22.70 8.52 -31.94
CA ILE A 24 -22.20 7.49 -31.04
C ILE A 24 -22.54 7.96 -29.63
N VAL A 25 -23.43 7.24 -28.93
CA VAL A 25 -23.52 7.38 -27.46
C VAL A 25 -22.22 6.79 -26.93
N GLY A 26 -21.23 7.63 -26.65
CA GLY A 26 -20.07 7.25 -25.89
C GLY A 26 -20.56 6.75 -24.55
N GLY A 27 -20.59 5.42 -24.37
CA GLY A 27 -20.60 4.88 -23.03
C GLY A 27 -19.42 5.51 -22.31
N THR A 28 -19.67 6.22 -21.22
CA THR A 28 -18.63 6.46 -20.25
C THR A 28 -18.22 5.06 -19.78
N GLU A 29 -17.16 4.50 -20.37
CA GLU A 29 -16.48 3.37 -19.74
C GLU A 29 -16.16 3.83 -18.33
N GLU A 30 -16.86 3.26 -17.36
CA GLU A 30 -16.43 3.37 -15.98
C GLU A 30 -14.97 2.88 -16.00
N PRO A 31 -14.00 3.67 -15.51
CA PRO A 31 -12.59 3.27 -15.57
C PRO A 31 -12.49 1.90 -14.88
N GLU A 32 -11.99 0.90 -15.63
CA GLU A 32 -11.73 -0.43 -15.08
C GLU A 32 -11.02 -0.26 -13.74
N PRO A 33 -11.48 -0.92 -12.66
CA PRO A 33 -10.87 -0.75 -11.35
C PRO A 33 -9.38 -1.05 -11.45
N SER A 34 -8.54 -0.06 -11.17
CA SER A 34 -7.10 -0.26 -11.19
C SER A 34 -6.76 -1.42 -10.25
N SER A 35 -6.07 -2.43 -10.76
CA SER A 35 -5.61 -3.60 -9.99
C SER A 35 -4.34 -3.27 -9.18
N GLY A 36 -4.24 -2.04 -8.69
CA GLY A 36 -3.08 -1.57 -7.96
C GLY A 36 -2.80 -2.40 -6.71
N GLU A 37 -1.54 -2.70 -6.48
CA GLU A 37 -1.07 -3.40 -5.28
C GLU A 37 -0.82 -2.41 -4.14
N LEU A 38 -1.10 -2.80 -2.90
CA LEU A 38 -0.85 -1.97 -1.71
C LEU A 38 0.62 -1.55 -1.60
N PHE A 39 0.85 -0.35 -1.08
CA PHE A 39 2.20 0.12 -0.77
C PHE A 39 2.23 0.97 0.51
N ILE A 40 3.43 1.19 1.06
CA ILE A 40 3.66 2.08 2.20
C ILE A 40 3.62 3.51 1.68
N SER A 41 2.67 4.31 2.17
CA SER A 41 2.46 5.70 1.73
C SER A 41 3.11 6.74 2.63
N GLU A 42 3.28 6.46 3.93
CA GLU A 42 3.96 7.39 4.84
C GLU A 42 4.75 6.63 5.92
N TYR A 43 5.93 7.15 6.23
CA TYR A 43 6.80 6.75 7.34
C TYR A 43 7.09 7.98 8.18
N VAL A 44 6.84 7.92 9.48
CA VAL A 44 7.11 9.02 10.42
C VAL A 44 8.00 8.52 11.54
N GLU A 45 9.24 8.96 11.58
CA GLU A 45 10.12 8.85 12.74
C GLU A 45 10.12 10.21 13.46
N GLY A 46 9.04 10.44 14.19
CA GLY A 46 8.80 11.66 14.93
C GLY A 46 9.46 11.69 16.31
N SER A 47 9.30 12.81 16.99
CA SER A 47 9.86 13.05 18.31
C SER A 47 9.37 12.03 19.34
N SER A 48 10.28 11.54 20.18
CA SER A 48 9.98 10.56 21.23
C SER A 48 9.34 9.27 20.64
N ASN A 49 8.11 8.97 21.00
CA ASN A 49 7.36 7.80 20.56
C ASN A 49 6.35 8.12 19.43
N ASN A 50 6.43 9.29 18.81
CA ASN A 50 5.52 9.67 17.72
C ASN A 50 5.96 9.02 16.41
N LYS A 51 5.78 7.72 16.33
CA LYS A 51 6.17 6.89 15.19
C LYS A 51 4.93 6.30 14.53
N TYR A 52 4.91 6.37 13.18
CA TYR A 52 3.77 5.92 12.39
C TYR A 52 4.23 5.29 11.07
N ILE A 53 3.48 4.32 10.60
CA ILE A 53 3.54 3.76 9.25
C ILE A 53 2.13 3.80 8.68
N GLU A 54 2.01 4.20 7.44
CA GLU A 54 0.76 4.15 6.71
C GLU A 54 0.90 3.28 5.47
N ILE A 55 -0.11 2.45 5.19
CA ILE A 55 -0.27 1.75 3.92
C ILE A 55 -1.47 2.33 3.16
N TYR A 56 -1.40 2.32 1.84
CA TYR A 56 -2.42 2.83 0.94
C TYR A 56 -2.90 1.76 -0.03
N ASN A 57 -4.20 1.79 -0.34
CA ASN A 57 -4.81 0.97 -1.37
C ASN A 57 -5.05 1.80 -2.65
N PRO A 58 -4.22 1.66 -3.71
CA PRO A 58 -4.40 2.37 -4.96
C PRO A 58 -5.49 1.76 -5.86
N ALA A 59 -6.01 0.59 -5.51
CA ALA A 59 -7.02 -0.10 -6.31
C ALA A 59 -8.37 0.62 -6.28
N GLY A 60 -9.10 0.58 -7.39
CA GLY A 60 -10.47 1.08 -7.49
C GLY A 60 -11.51 0.26 -6.70
N GLN A 61 -11.08 -0.70 -5.90
CA GLN A 61 -11.93 -1.59 -5.12
C GLN A 61 -11.37 -1.86 -3.73
N THR A 62 -12.22 -2.34 -2.82
CA THR A 62 -11.79 -2.81 -1.50
C THR A 62 -10.90 -4.04 -1.64
N VAL A 63 -9.77 -4.05 -0.93
CA VAL A 63 -8.83 -5.17 -0.87
C VAL A 63 -9.00 -5.91 0.45
N ASP A 64 -9.12 -7.24 0.37
CA ASP A 64 -8.98 -8.14 1.52
C ASP A 64 -7.50 -8.26 1.87
N LEU A 65 -7.15 -8.01 3.13
CA LEU A 65 -5.77 -8.01 3.60
C LEU A 65 -5.28 -9.40 4.05
N SER A 66 -6.02 -10.45 3.77
CA SER A 66 -5.57 -11.83 4.01
C SER A 66 -4.28 -12.10 3.22
N GLY A 67 -3.27 -12.61 3.93
CA GLY A 67 -1.93 -12.82 3.37
C GLY A 67 -1.02 -11.58 3.37
N TYR A 68 -1.51 -10.41 3.79
CA TYR A 68 -0.63 -9.25 4.00
C TYR A 68 -0.09 -9.21 5.43
N ARG A 69 1.15 -8.75 5.55
CA ARG A 69 1.87 -8.61 6.82
C ARG A 69 2.82 -7.42 6.76
N LEU A 70 2.89 -6.66 7.85
CA LEU A 70 3.94 -5.68 8.09
C LEU A 70 4.98 -6.28 9.04
N ASP A 71 6.26 -6.00 8.80
CA ASP A 71 7.37 -6.55 9.56
C ASP A 71 8.52 -5.54 9.68
N ILE A 72 9.38 -5.73 10.68
CA ILE A 72 10.56 -4.91 10.93
C ILE A 72 11.83 -5.75 10.90
N ALA A 73 12.85 -5.23 10.23
CA ALA A 73 14.23 -5.70 10.32
C ALA A 73 15.03 -4.67 11.12
N ALA A 74 15.10 -4.85 12.44
CA ALA A 74 15.64 -3.87 13.35
C ALA A 74 17.17 -3.95 13.45
N ASN A 75 17.84 -2.78 13.44
CA ASN A 75 19.28 -2.65 13.71
C ASN A 75 20.15 -3.57 12.82
N GLY A 76 19.87 -3.59 11.53
CA GLY A 76 20.63 -4.38 10.54
C GLY A 76 20.42 -5.89 10.61
N LYS A 77 19.37 -6.35 11.30
CA LYS A 77 19.04 -7.78 11.43
C LYS A 77 18.16 -8.29 10.31
N GLU A 78 17.80 -9.56 10.39
CA GLU A 78 16.79 -10.20 9.56
C GLU A 78 15.38 -9.73 9.97
N TRP A 79 14.37 -10.03 9.13
CA TRP A 79 12.97 -9.78 9.44
C TRP A 79 12.55 -10.49 10.74
N SER A 80 11.70 -9.85 11.52
CA SER A 80 11.33 -10.34 12.85
C SER A 80 10.36 -11.53 12.80
N TYR A 81 9.61 -11.70 11.71
CA TYR A 81 8.61 -12.74 11.56
C TYR A 81 9.17 -14.15 11.79
N GLY A 82 8.54 -14.88 12.70
CA GLY A 82 8.96 -16.23 13.06
C GLY A 82 10.11 -16.31 14.04
N ASP A 83 10.66 -15.19 14.50
CA ASP A 83 11.61 -15.18 15.62
C ASP A 83 10.87 -15.50 16.92
N ALA A 84 11.26 -16.58 17.59
CA ALA A 84 10.58 -17.07 18.81
C ALA A 84 10.56 -16.06 19.97
N LYS A 85 11.44 -15.05 19.93
CA LYS A 85 11.61 -14.08 21.02
C LYS A 85 11.24 -12.65 20.60
N TYR A 86 11.42 -12.31 19.35
CA TYR A 86 11.38 -10.92 18.86
C TYR A 86 10.47 -10.73 17.65
N ASP A 87 9.49 -11.63 17.45
CA ASP A 87 8.49 -11.43 16.39
C ASP A 87 7.64 -10.20 16.71
N ASN A 88 7.91 -9.13 15.97
CA ASN A 88 7.16 -7.87 16.03
C ASN A 88 6.31 -7.65 14.77
N SER A 89 6.17 -8.67 13.93
CA SER A 89 5.34 -8.57 12.73
C SER A 89 3.85 -8.42 13.08
N VAL A 90 3.08 -7.88 12.13
CA VAL A 90 1.63 -7.76 12.25
C VAL A 90 0.97 -8.40 11.03
N ASP A 91 0.24 -9.48 11.27
CA ASP A 91 -0.65 -10.10 10.30
C ASP A 91 -1.91 -9.23 10.12
N LEU A 92 -2.27 -8.95 8.89
CA LEU A 92 -3.44 -8.12 8.54
C LEU A 92 -4.67 -8.96 8.18
N SER A 93 -4.63 -10.27 8.33
CA SER A 93 -5.76 -11.18 8.06
C SER A 93 -7.02 -10.73 8.80
N GLY A 94 -8.16 -10.85 8.13
CA GLY A 94 -9.46 -10.44 8.65
C GLY A 94 -9.72 -8.94 8.61
N LYS A 95 -8.79 -8.15 8.04
CA LYS A 95 -8.99 -6.72 7.76
C LYS A 95 -9.27 -6.52 6.27
N THR A 96 -9.89 -5.41 5.96
CA THR A 96 -10.08 -4.91 4.60
C THR A 96 -9.64 -3.47 4.51
N LEU A 97 -9.21 -3.02 3.33
CA LEU A 97 -8.87 -1.63 3.06
C LEU A 97 -9.68 -1.15 1.85
N ALA A 98 -10.53 -0.16 2.05
CA ALA A 98 -11.40 0.36 1.00
C ALA A 98 -10.59 0.96 -0.17
N SER A 99 -11.24 1.10 -1.32
CA SER A 99 -10.69 1.79 -2.48
C SER A 99 -10.15 3.17 -2.10
N HIS A 100 -8.91 3.47 -2.50
CA HIS A 100 -8.22 4.74 -2.26
C HIS A 100 -8.15 5.17 -0.78
N ALA A 101 -8.27 4.22 0.14
CA ALA A 101 -8.14 4.47 1.58
C ALA A 101 -6.74 4.14 2.09
N THR A 102 -6.43 4.65 3.26
CA THR A 102 -5.20 4.37 4.01
C THR A 102 -5.48 3.61 5.30
N MET A 103 -4.48 2.95 5.83
CA MET A 103 -4.48 2.34 7.16
C MET A 103 -3.23 2.74 7.90
N VAL A 104 -3.40 3.43 9.04
CA VAL A 104 -2.30 3.95 9.84
C VAL A 104 -1.99 2.99 10.98
N PHE A 105 -0.72 2.70 11.18
CA PHE A 105 -0.16 1.97 12.34
C PHE A 105 0.67 2.93 13.18
N LYS A 106 0.61 2.78 14.50
CA LYS A 106 1.29 3.70 15.43
C LYS A 106 2.01 2.95 16.55
N HIS A 107 3.05 3.58 17.09
CA HIS A 107 3.57 3.22 18.40
C HIS A 107 2.51 3.45 19.48
N LYS A 108 2.41 2.54 20.46
CA LYS A 108 1.39 2.58 21.53
C LYS A 108 1.35 3.89 22.33
N GLN A 109 2.47 4.61 22.39
CA GLN A 109 2.61 5.88 23.10
C GLN A 109 2.59 7.09 22.18
N ALA A 110 2.35 6.91 20.89
CA ALA A 110 2.25 8.01 19.93
C ALA A 110 1.00 8.86 20.21
N THR A 111 1.17 10.17 20.16
CA THR A 111 0.12 11.12 20.59
C THR A 111 -0.19 12.25 19.61
N LEU A 112 0.65 12.46 18.57
CA LEU A 112 0.46 13.59 17.65
C LEU A 112 -0.73 13.37 16.72
N TYR A 113 -0.76 12.23 16.01
CA TYR A 113 -1.87 11.93 15.11
C TYR A 113 -3.15 11.60 15.89
N LYS A 114 -4.28 12.23 15.53
CA LYS A 114 -5.57 12.11 16.22
C LYS A 114 -6.61 11.30 15.43
N GLY A 115 -6.28 10.91 14.20
CA GLY A 115 -7.12 10.05 13.39
C GLY A 115 -7.11 8.61 13.86
N GLU A 116 -7.82 7.75 13.13
CA GLU A 116 -7.84 6.32 13.39
C GLU A 116 -6.45 5.70 13.12
N ALA A 117 -5.93 4.95 14.08
CA ALA A 117 -4.65 4.26 13.95
C ALA A 117 -4.60 3.01 14.83
N PHE A 118 -4.00 1.94 14.30
CA PHE A 118 -3.82 0.66 14.99
C PHE A 118 -2.49 0.63 15.74
N GLU A 119 -2.51 0.25 17.00
CA GLU A 119 -1.26 0.02 17.75
C GLU A 119 -0.56 -1.24 17.23
N ALA A 120 0.76 -1.12 16.96
CA ALA A 120 1.54 -2.21 16.42
C ALA A 120 2.96 -2.24 17.00
N SER A 121 3.44 -3.42 17.36
CA SER A 121 4.74 -3.61 18.01
C SER A 121 5.92 -3.28 17.10
N PHE A 122 5.79 -3.50 15.78
CA PHE A 122 6.84 -3.16 14.81
C PHE A 122 7.06 -1.64 14.70
N VAL A 123 6.09 -0.81 15.10
CA VAL A 123 6.23 0.65 15.05
C VAL A 123 7.05 1.13 16.25
N ASN A 124 8.31 0.67 16.30
CA ASN A 124 9.29 1.04 17.32
C ASN A 124 10.69 1.16 16.69
N PHE A 125 10.76 1.86 15.58
CA PHE A 125 11.97 2.10 14.80
C PHE A 125 12.63 3.43 15.20
N ASN A 126 13.90 3.60 14.82
CA ASN A 126 14.74 4.76 15.18
C ASN A 126 15.55 5.32 14.01
N GLY A 127 15.09 5.08 12.77
CA GLY A 127 15.65 5.65 11.56
C GLY A 127 16.68 4.80 10.82
N ASP A 128 17.12 3.67 11.39
CA ASP A 128 18.00 2.69 10.74
C ASP A 128 17.35 1.31 10.53
N ASP A 129 16.08 1.17 10.92
CA ASP A 129 15.33 -0.06 10.84
C ASP A 129 14.55 -0.15 9.52
N ALA A 130 14.62 -1.26 8.81
CA ALA A 130 13.79 -1.45 7.62
C ALA A 130 12.37 -1.93 7.99
N ILE A 131 11.36 -1.35 7.34
CA ILE A 131 9.96 -1.75 7.46
C ILE A 131 9.51 -2.35 6.13
N GLY A 132 9.03 -3.58 6.14
CA GLY A 132 8.57 -4.29 4.94
C GLY A 132 7.06 -4.55 4.95
N LEU A 133 6.43 -4.37 3.80
CA LEU A 133 5.10 -4.87 3.49
C LEU A 133 5.23 -6.16 2.69
N PHE A 134 4.60 -7.22 3.17
CA PHE A 134 4.64 -8.55 2.57
C PHE A 134 3.25 -8.97 2.10
N LYS A 135 3.22 -9.73 1.01
CA LYS A 135 2.03 -10.45 0.54
C LYS A 135 2.37 -11.91 0.25
N ASN A 136 1.65 -12.83 0.89
CA ASN A 136 1.85 -14.27 0.76
C ASN A 136 3.33 -14.70 0.98
N GLY A 137 3.99 -14.07 1.95
CA GLY A 137 5.38 -14.32 2.30
C GLY A 137 6.42 -13.60 1.43
N SER A 138 6.04 -12.97 0.33
CA SER A 138 6.94 -12.19 -0.52
C SER A 138 6.95 -10.72 -0.10
N LEU A 139 8.15 -10.13 0.01
CA LEU A 139 8.31 -8.68 0.20
C LEU A 139 7.81 -7.95 -1.05
N ILE A 140 6.86 -7.04 -0.91
CA ILE A 140 6.32 -6.26 -2.02
C ILE A 140 6.70 -4.78 -1.94
N ASP A 141 6.87 -4.23 -0.73
CA ASP A 141 7.28 -2.84 -0.55
C ASP A 141 8.15 -2.67 0.70
N ILE A 142 8.99 -1.63 0.73
CA ILE A 142 9.96 -1.41 1.81
C ILE A 142 10.24 0.08 2.03
N VAL A 143 10.42 0.45 3.30
CA VAL A 143 11.07 1.69 3.74
C VAL A 143 12.33 1.31 4.48
N GLY A 144 13.49 1.85 4.04
CA GLY A 144 14.79 1.52 4.59
C GLY A 144 15.45 0.30 3.95
N GLU A 145 16.66 0.03 4.34
CA GLU A 145 17.50 -1.03 3.77
C GLU A 145 17.74 -2.12 4.80
N LYS A 146 17.23 -3.34 4.52
CA LYS A 146 17.47 -4.51 5.38
C LYS A 146 18.97 -4.82 5.45
N GLY A 147 19.46 -5.09 6.65
CA GLY A 147 20.88 -5.37 6.88
C GLY A 147 21.76 -4.13 7.06
N SER A 148 21.21 -2.93 6.86
CA SER A 148 21.89 -1.65 7.10
C SER A 148 21.63 -1.14 8.51
N THR A 149 22.59 -0.35 9.02
CA THR A 149 22.45 0.45 10.25
C THR A 149 22.60 1.95 9.96
N ASN A 150 22.47 2.32 8.68
CA ASN A 150 22.52 3.72 8.28
C ASN A 150 21.21 4.43 8.71
N LYS A 151 21.36 5.56 9.35
CA LYS A 151 20.27 6.40 9.87
C LYS A 151 19.57 7.19 8.73
N TYR A 152 18.94 6.51 7.81
CA TYR A 152 18.28 7.12 6.65
C TYR A 152 17.08 7.97 7.03
N GLY A 153 16.30 7.54 8.04
CA GLY A 153 15.02 8.13 8.43
C GLY A 153 14.97 8.72 9.83
N GLU A 154 16.14 8.91 10.51
CA GLU A 154 16.16 9.45 11.87
C GLU A 154 15.68 10.91 11.91
N ASN A 155 14.68 11.21 12.77
CA ASN A 155 14.05 12.52 12.91
C ASN A 155 13.46 13.07 11.60
N LYS A 156 12.84 12.18 10.79
CA LYS A 156 12.27 12.55 9.50
C LYS A 156 10.88 11.95 9.31
N THR A 157 10.13 12.61 8.44
CA THR A 157 8.95 12.02 7.81
C THR A 157 9.24 11.79 6.34
N PHE A 158 8.87 10.62 5.82
CA PHE A 158 8.86 10.32 4.40
C PHE A 158 7.43 10.13 3.93
N ARG A 159 7.04 10.89 2.92
CA ARG A 159 5.76 10.73 2.22
C ARG A 159 6.01 10.21 0.83
N ARG A 160 5.31 9.15 0.43
CA ARG A 160 5.41 8.63 -0.93
C ARG A 160 4.96 9.69 -1.92
N LYS A 161 5.73 9.94 -2.98
CA LYS A 161 5.38 10.92 -4.02
C LYS A 161 4.10 10.50 -4.76
N ALA A 162 3.27 11.46 -5.12
CA ALA A 162 2.03 11.25 -5.87
C ALA A 162 2.21 10.52 -7.21
N SER A 163 3.40 10.62 -7.81
CA SER A 163 3.77 9.93 -9.05
C SER A 163 4.05 8.44 -8.88
N VAL A 164 4.23 7.95 -7.65
CA VAL A 164 4.47 6.53 -7.37
C VAL A 164 3.12 5.81 -7.28
N LYS A 165 2.92 4.82 -8.13
CA LYS A 165 1.63 4.10 -8.28
C LYS A 165 1.70 2.63 -7.90
N THR A 166 2.89 2.12 -7.63
CA THR A 166 3.14 0.71 -7.37
C THR A 166 4.13 0.53 -6.23
N PRO A 167 4.04 -0.56 -5.47
CA PRO A 167 5.05 -0.90 -4.47
C PRO A 167 6.41 -1.17 -5.09
N ASN A 168 7.47 -1.02 -4.29
CA ASN A 168 8.84 -1.32 -4.69
C ASN A 168 9.56 -2.08 -3.55
N PRO A 169 9.98 -3.35 -3.76
CA PRO A 169 10.70 -4.12 -2.75
C PRO A 169 12.18 -3.68 -2.57
N VAL A 170 12.61 -2.66 -3.31
CA VAL A 170 13.92 -2.05 -3.19
C VAL A 170 13.76 -0.59 -2.76
N PHE A 171 14.28 -0.24 -1.60
CA PHE A 171 14.19 1.13 -1.08
C PHE A 171 14.92 2.13 -1.98
N SER A 172 14.23 3.19 -2.39
CA SER A 172 14.78 4.31 -3.14
C SER A 172 14.23 5.62 -2.61
N LEU A 173 15.10 6.51 -2.13
CA LEU A 173 14.70 7.85 -1.68
C LEU A 173 14.06 8.70 -2.80
N ASP A 174 14.31 8.37 -4.06
CA ASP A 174 13.71 9.07 -5.20
C ASP A 174 12.18 8.94 -5.25
N GLU A 175 11.61 7.93 -4.56
CA GLU A 175 10.17 7.71 -4.47
C GLU A 175 9.50 8.49 -3.33
N TRP A 176 10.27 9.21 -2.52
CA TRP A 176 9.80 9.86 -1.31
C TRP A 176 10.05 11.36 -1.29
N GLU A 177 9.14 12.09 -0.66
CA GLU A 177 9.37 13.43 -0.16
C GLU A 177 9.92 13.33 1.25
N GLU A 178 11.10 13.92 1.48
CA GLU A 178 11.67 14.04 2.81
C GLU A 178 11.13 15.30 3.48
N LEU A 179 10.49 15.13 4.63
CA LEU A 179 9.83 16.17 5.40
C LEU A 179 10.44 16.27 6.80
N ALA A 180 10.13 17.35 7.50
CA ALA A 180 10.61 17.59 8.85
C ALA A 180 10.10 16.53 9.85
N ILE A 181 10.79 16.43 10.99
CA ILE A 181 10.33 15.68 12.14
C ILE A 181 8.91 16.11 12.55
N ASP A 182 8.07 15.17 12.96
CA ASP A 182 6.68 15.42 13.40
C ASP A 182 5.75 15.97 12.30
N GLU A 183 6.13 15.93 11.04
CA GLU A 183 5.22 16.25 9.94
C GLU A 183 4.25 15.08 9.72
N ILE A 184 3.02 15.24 10.21
CA ILE A 184 1.96 14.21 10.22
C ILE A 184 0.75 14.57 9.37
N SER A 185 0.78 15.69 8.65
CA SER A 185 -0.39 16.20 7.91
C SER A 185 -0.86 15.28 6.78
N GLY A 186 0.00 14.35 6.34
CA GLY A 186 -0.34 13.36 5.33
C GLY A 186 -1.07 12.13 5.86
N LEU A 187 -0.88 11.80 7.14
CA LEU A 187 -1.47 10.59 7.72
C LEU A 187 -3.01 10.59 7.61
N GLY A 188 -3.55 9.48 7.17
CA GLY A 188 -4.99 9.28 6.97
C GLY A 188 -5.45 9.57 5.54
N SER A 189 -4.54 9.96 4.62
CA SER A 189 -4.85 10.18 3.22
C SER A 189 -3.61 10.10 2.34
N HIS A 190 -3.77 9.62 1.10
CA HIS A 190 -2.72 9.66 0.09
C HIS A 190 -3.30 10.07 -1.26
N ILE A 191 -2.55 10.87 -2.03
CA ILE A 191 -2.96 11.37 -3.35
C ILE A 191 -2.03 10.76 -4.38
N MET A 192 -2.60 10.19 -5.44
CA MET A 192 -1.88 9.78 -6.66
C MET A 192 -2.27 10.68 -7.82
N GLU A 193 -1.32 11.01 -8.70
CA GLU A 193 -1.53 11.77 -9.93
C GLU A 193 -1.73 10.84 -11.15
#